data_529e6424f466c68b8daec2eeccc50864
#
_entry.id   529e6424f466c68b8daec2eeccc50864
#
_cell.length_a   1.000
_cell.length_b   1.000
_cell.length_c   1.000
_cell.angle_alpha   90.00
_cell.angle_beta   90.00
_cell.angle_gamma   90.00
#
_symmetry.space_group_name_H-M   'P 1'
#
loop_
_entity.id
_entity.type
_entity.pdbx_description
1 polymer ?
#
loop_
_entity_poly.entity_id
_entity_poly.type
_entity_poly.pdbx_seq_one_letter_code
_entity_poly.pdbx_strand_id
1 'polypeptide(L)'
;MFDYFYGQSGEMFSYFRLPKILFRDIKFKDLSTDAKTLYGILLDRMGLSVKNGWLDEQGRVYIIFPVQEVMDALGCADNKATKLFRELEKFGLIERKRRGLGKPNLIY
;
A
#
# COMPACT_ATOMS: atom_id res chain seq x y z
N MET A 1 -13.08 -22.44 -13.70
CA MET A 1 -12.32 -22.95 -14.86
C MET A 1 -10.85 -22.60 -14.71
N PHE A 2 -9.99 -23.51 -15.00
CA PHE A 2 -8.56 -23.31 -14.88
C PHE A 2 -7.92 -23.25 -16.27
N ASP A 3 -7.13 -22.22 -16.50
CA ASP A 3 -6.36 -22.06 -17.72
C ASP A 3 -4.87 -22.15 -17.43
N TYR A 4 -4.16 -22.87 -18.30
CA TYR A 4 -2.71 -23.00 -18.16
C TYR A 4 -1.98 -21.73 -18.62
N PHE A 5 -0.86 -21.43 -17.96
CA PHE A 5 0.03 -20.38 -18.47
C PHE A 5 0.91 -20.94 -19.57
N TYR A 6 0.93 -20.22 -20.69
CA TYR A 6 1.89 -20.45 -21.77
C TYR A 6 2.95 -19.37 -21.67
N GLY A 7 4.11 -19.58 -22.30
CA GLY A 7 5.27 -18.72 -22.13
C GLY A 7 5.04 -17.22 -22.19
N GLN A 8 4.08 -16.76 -22.98
CA GLN A 8 3.77 -15.34 -23.14
C GLN A 8 2.61 -14.85 -22.25
N SER A 9 1.88 -15.76 -21.65
CA SER A 9 0.67 -15.40 -20.89
C SER A 9 0.99 -14.64 -19.61
N GLY A 10 2.12 -14.94 -18.97
CA GLY A 10 2.55 -14.27 -17.75
C GLY A 10 2.81 -12.79 -17.93
N GLU A 11 3.19 -12.37 -19.13
CA GLU A 11 3.47 -10.96 -19.43
C GLU A 11 2.21 -10.09 -19.47
N MET A 12 1.04 -10.72 -19.59
CA MET A 12 -0.24 -10.01 -19.63
C MET A 12 -0.70 -9.55 -18.25
N PHE A 13 -0.04 -9.99 -17.19
CA PHE A 13 -0.41 -9.64 -15.82
C PHE A 13 0.48 -8.55 -15.25
N SER A 14 -0.15 -7.61 -14.54
CA SER A 14 0.56 -6.67 -13.69
C SER A 14 0.66 -7.24 -12.28
N TYR A 15 1.68 -6.85 -11.54
CA TYR A 15 1.94 -7.41 -10.22
C TYR A 15 2.18 -6.32 -9.19
N PHE A 16 1.73 -6.56 -7.96
CA PHE A 16 2.23 -5.85 -6.80
C PHE A 16 3.44 -6.61 -6.26
N ARG A 17 4.42 -5.86 -5.75
CA ARG A 17 5.61 -6.46 -5.14
C ARG A 17 5.47 -6.44 -3.63
N LEU A 18 5.65 -7.60 -3.00
CA LEU A 18 5.61 -7.72 -1.55
C LEU A 18 7.03 -7.93 -1.03
N PRO A 19 7.54 -7.03 -0.17
CA PRO A 19 8.87 -7.22 0.40
C PRO A 19 8.93 -8.49 1.22
N LYS A 20 9.90 -9.34 0.94
CA LYS A 20 10.05 -10.61 1.66
C LYS A 20 10.31 -10.43 3.14
N ILE A 21 10.94 -9.31 3.53
CA ILE A 21 11.24 -9.01 4.94
C ILE A 21 9.98 -8.99 5.81
N LEU A 22 8.84 -8.60 5.24
CA LEU A 22 7.57 -8.58 5.98
C LEU A 22 7.12 -9.97 6.41
N PHE A 23 7.62 -11.00 5.74
CA PHE A 23 7.28 -12.40 6.00
C PHE A 23 8.37 -13.15 6.76
N ARG A 24 9.59 -12.62 6.80
CA ARG A 24 10.76 -13.31 7.34
C ARG A 24 11.30 -12.71 8.62
N ASP A 25 11.21 -11.38 8.79
CA ASP A 25 11.72 -10.71 9.98
C ASP A 25 10.75 -10.89 11.14
N ILE A 26 11.27 -11.27 12.29
CA ILE A 26 10.46 -11.50 13.48
C ILE A 26 9.68 -10.26 13.93
N LYS A 27 10.20 -9.06 13.67
CA LYS A 27 9.50 -7.82 14.07
C LYS A 27 8.18 -7.62 13.36
N PHE A 28 7.96 -8.29 12.21
CA PHE A 28 6.71 -8.23 11.47
C PHE A 28 5.82 -9.46 11.66
N LYS A 29 6.16 -10.31 12.62
CA LYS A 29 5.42 -11.55 12.89
C LYS A 29 3.93 -11.30 13.14
N ASP A 30 3.61 -10.24 13.88
CA ASP A 30 2.23 -9.94 14.25
C ASP A 30 1.53 -8.99 13.28
N LEU A 31 2.22 -8.58 12.23
CA LEU A 31 1.61 -7.80 11.15
C LEU A 31 0.70 -8.72 10.34
N SER A 32 -0.56 -8.31 10.16
CA SER A 32 -1.52 -9.14 9.43
C SER A 32 -1.14 -9.29 7.95
N THR A 33 -1.58 -10.38 7.35
CA THR A 33 -1.39 -10.62 5.91
C THR A 33 -2.08 -9.52 5.09
N ASP A 34 -3.26 -9.08 5.53
CA ASP A 34 -3.97 -8.00 4.84
C ASP A 34 -3.18 -6.69 4.87
N ALA A 35 -2.55 -6.38 6.00
CA ALA A 35 -1.70 -5.19 6.11
C ALA A 35 -0.47 -5.30 5.21
N LYS A 36 0.15 -6.47 5.13
CA LYS A 36 1.27 -6.72 4.21
C LYS A 36 0.85 -6.51 2.75
N THR A 37 -0.33 -6.99 2.40
CA THR A 37 -0.89 -6.81 1.07
C THR A 37 -1.12 -5.32 0.77
N LEU A 38 -1.74 -4.60 1.70
CA LEU A 38 -1.94 -3.17 1.54
C LEU A 38 -0.59 -2.45 1.36
N TYR A 39 0.43 -2.82 2.12
CA TYR A 39 1.74 -2.20 1.98
C TYR A 39 2.31 -2.37 0.57
N GLY A 40 2.14 -3.54 -0.03
CA GLY A 40 2.54 -3.79 -1.42
C GLY A 40 1.83 -2.88 -2.40
N ILE A 41 0.54 -2.65 -2.19
CA ILE A 41 -0.26 -1.74 -3.01
C ILE A 41 0.24 -0.29 -2.86
N LEU A 42 0.54 0.13 -1.62
CA LEU A 42 1.05 1.47 -1.36
C LEU A 42 2.43 1.68 -1.99
N LEU A 43 3.29 0.67 -1.96
CA LEU A 43 4.60 0.74 -2.62
C LEU A 43 4.48 0.92 -4.13
N ASP A 44 3.52 0.24 -4.74
CA ASP A 44 3.25 0.39 -6.17
C ASP A 44 2.85 1.84 -6.49
N ARG A 45 1.97 2.41 -5.69
CA ARG A 45 1.55 3.81 -5.84
C ARG A 45 2.72 4.75 -5.61
N MET A 46 3.60 4.44 -4.66
CA MET A 46 4.81 5.23 -4.38
C MET A 46 5.72 5.29 -5.60
N GLY A 47 5.87 4.19 -6.33
CA GLY A 47 6.63 4.16 -7.57
C GLY A 47 6.09 5.12 -8.63
N LEU A 48 4.77 5.22 -8.74
CA LEU A 48 4.13 6.18 -9.65
C LEU A 48 4.35 7.62 -9.19
N SER A 49 4.31 7.88 -7.89
CA SER A 49 4.58 9.22 -7.34
C SER A 49 6.00 9.69 -7.66
N VAL A 50 6.97 8.78 -7.56
CA VAL A 50 8.36 9.09 -7.94
C VAL A 50 8.42 9.53 -9.40
N LYS A 51 7.77 8.78 -10.29
CA LYS A 51 7.75 9.11 -11.72
C LYS A 51 7.06 10.43 -12.00
N ASN A 52 6.02 10.77 -11.25
CA ASN A 52 5.23 11.99 -11.44
C ASN A 52 5.82 13.19 -10.70
N GLY A 53 6.89 13.01 -9.94
CA GLY A 53 7.52 14.08 -9.20
C GLY A 53 6.70 14.62 -8.04
N TRP A 54 5.88 13.78 -7.40
CA TRP A 54 5.05 14.20 -6.26
C TRP A 54 5.90 14.25 -4.99
N LEU A 55 6.45 15.44 -4.75
CA LEU A 55 7.33 15.69 -3.61
C LEU A 55 6.73 16.78 -2.73
N ASP A 56 6.96 16.67 -1.42
CA ASP A 56 6.59 17.74 -0.50
C ASP A 56 7.68 18.83 -0.46
N GLU A 57 7.51 19.82 0.41
CA GLU A 57 8.44 20.95 0.52
C GLU A 57 9.86 20.55 0.90
N GLN A 58 9.99 19.41 1.58
CA GLN A 58 11.31 18.88 1.97
C GLN A 58 11.88 17.86 0.97
N GLY A 59 11.22 17.68 -0.18
CA GLY A 59 11.66 16.75 -1.20
C GLY A 59 11.32 15.29 -0.91
N ARG A 60 10.42 15.03 0.03
CA ARG A 60 10.00 13.66 0.37
C ARG A 60 8.86 13.22 -0.53
N VAL A 61 8.98 11.99 -1.05
CA VAL A 61 7.93 11.39 -1.89
C VAL A 61 6.71 11.05 -1.03
N TYR A 62 5.53 11.40 -1.50
CA TYR A 62 4.29 11.05 -0.82
C TYR A 62 3.29 10.44 -1.78
N ILE A 63 2.29 9.77 -1.22
CA ILE A 63 1.12 9.30 -1.97
C ILE A 63 -0.15 9.78 -1.29
N ILE A 64 -1.23 9.80 -2.06
CA ILE A 64 -2.58 10.00 -1.56
C ILE A 64 -3.33 8.71 -1.84
N PHE A 65 -3.81 8.07 -0.77
CA PHE A 65 -4.52 6.80 -0.88
C PHE A 65 -5.62 6.77 0.18
N PRO A 66 -6.80 7.31 -0.15
CA PRO A 66 -7.90 7.40 0.81
C PRO A 66 -8.41 6.04 1.25
N VAL A 67 -9.10 6.02 2.38
CA VAL A 67 -9.73 4.79 2.91
C VAL A 67 -10.61 4.12 1.86
N GLN A 68 -11.34 4.90 1.05
CA GLN A 68 -12.19 4.34 0.00
C GLN A 68 -11.37 3.50 -1.01
N GLU A 69 -10.17 3.95 -1.37
CA GLU A 69 -9.34 3.18 -2.28
C GLU A 69 -8.86 1.87 -1.66
N VAL A 70 -8.61 1.84 -0.34
CA VAL A 70 -8.30 0.60 0.37
C VAL A 70 -9.49 -0.35 0.33
N MET A 71 -10.67 0.17 0.61
CA MET A 71 -11.91 -0.62 0.57
C MET A 71 -12.11 -1.25 -0.80
N ASP A 72 -11.90 -0.48 -1.86
CA ASP A 72 -12.06 -0.97 -3.23
C ASP A 72 -10.98 -1.98 -3.61
N ALA A 73 -9.74 -1.73 -3.21
CA ALA A 73 -8.62 -2.59 -3.57
C ALA A 73 -8.67 -3.94 -2.86
N LEU A 74 -9.09 -3.96 -1.59
CA LEU A 74 -9.07 -5.17 -0.76
C LEU A 74 -10.45 -5.80 -0.59
N GLY A 75 -11.50 -5.15 -1.07
CA GLY A 75 -12.87 -5.66 -0.89
C GLY A 75 -13.30 -5.69 0.57
N CYS A 76 -12.95 -4.67 1.34
CA CYS A 76 -13.27 -4.61 2.76
C CYS A 76 -14.07 -3.35 3.11
N ALA A 77 -14.63 -3.33 4.34
CA ALA A 77 -15.37 -2.18 4.86
C ALA A 77 -14.40 -1.13 5.43
N ASP A 78 -14.92 0.06 5.72
CA ASP A 78 -14.12 1.19 6.18
C ASP A 78 -13.42 0.94 7.51
N ASN A 79 -14.05 0.24 8.44
CA ASN A 79 -13.44 -0.07 9.73
C ASN A 79 -12.18 -0.92 9.57
N LYS A 80 -12.23 -1.92 8.69
CA LYS A 80 -11.06 -2.75 8.41
C LYS A 80 -9.98 -1.96 7.70
N ALA A 81 -10.35 -1.15 6.70
CA ALA A 81 -9.39 -0.31 5.98
C ALA A 81 -8.64 0.64 6.93
N THR A 82 -9.38 1.30 7.81
CA THR A 82 -8.80 2.19 8.82
C THR A 82 -7.86 1.44 9.76
N LYS A 83 -8.28 0.25 10.20
CA LYS A 83 -7.46 -0.60 11.07
C LYS A 83 -6.15 -1.00 10.40
N LEU A 84 -6.19 -1.31 9.11
CA LEU A 84 -4.99 -1.70 8.36
C LEU A 84 -3.99 -0.55 8.27
N PHE A 85 -4.45 0.68 8.02
CA PHE A 85 -3.57 1.84 8.06
C PHE A 85 -2.91 2.01 9.43
N ARG A 86 -3.69 1.89 10.51
CA ARG A 86 -3.16 1.99 11.88
C ARG A 86 -2.13 0.91 12.17
N GLU A 87 -2.36 -0.28 11.65
CA GLU A 87 -1.45 -1.39 11.80
C GLU A 87 -0.09 -1.09 11.13
N LEU A 88 -0.13 -0.58 9.90
CA LEU A 88 1.10 -0.19 9.20
C LEU A 88 1.84 0.95 9.89
N GLU A 89 1.12 1.91 10.45
CA GLU A 89 1.71 3.00 11.24
C GLU A 89 2.37 2.47 12.50
N LYS A 90 1.68 1.56 13.20
CA LYS A 90 2.20 0.95 14.44
C LYS A 90 3.51 0.22 14.22
N PHE A 91 3.66 -0.46 13.09
CA PHE A 91 4.89 -1.19 12.76
C PHE A 91 5.94 -0.30 12.10
N GLY A 92 5.68 1.00 11.99
CA GLY A 92 6.67 1.95 11.46
C GLY A 92 6.89 1.87 9.96
N LEU A 93 5.94 1.28 9.22
CA LEU A 93 6.06 1.12 7.77
C LEU A 93 5.57 2.32 6.98
N ILE A 94 4.62 3.08 7.54
CA ILE A 94 4.11 4.30 6.93
C ILE A 94 3.97 5.39 7.97
N GLU A 95 3.89 6.63 7.49
CA GLU A 95 3.51 7.80 8.27
C GLU A 95 2.42 8.53 7.52
N ARG A 96 1.30 8.82 8.19
CA ARG A 96 0.22 9.61 7.60
C ARG A 96 0.24 11.00 8.19
N LYS A 97 0.17 12.01 7.31
CA LYS A 97 0.12 13.41 7.71
C LYS A 97 -1.23 13.99 7.35
N ARG A 98 -1.95 14.50 8.35
CA ARG A 98 -3.21 15.21 8.13
C ARG A 98 -2.94 16.61 7.62
N ARG A 99 -3.79 17.06 6.68
CA ARG A 99 -3.66 18.40 6.09
C ARG A 99 -4.83 19.33 6.43
N GLY A 100 -5.80 18.86 7.23
CA GLY A 100 -6.96 19.65 7.61
C GLY A 100 -8.24 19.18 6.93
N LEU A 101 -9.34 19.88 7.21
CA LEU A 101 -10.66 19.52 6.73
C LEU A 101 -10.73 19.57 5.20
N GLY A 102 -11.36 18.55 4.63
CA GLY A 102 -11.60 18.49 3.20
C GLY A 102 -10.40 18.09 2.36
N LYS A 103 -9.23 17.85 2.98
CA LYS A 103 -8.05 17.42 2.25
C LYS A 103 -7.66 16.00 2.66
N PRO A 104 -7.30 15.14 1.69
CA PRO A 104 -6.83 13.80 2.01
C PRO A 104 -5.48 13.85 2.72
N ASN A 105 -5.19 12.82 3.53
CA ASN A 105 -3.91 12.68 4.19
C ASN A 105 -2.80 12.39 3.19
N LEU A 106 -1.59 12.85 3.51
CA LEU A 106 -0.39 12.42 2.80
C LEU A 106 0.16 11.18 3.49
N ILE A 107 0.68 10.25 2.71
CA ILE A 107 1.28 9.01 3.20
C ILE A 107 2.72 8.93 2.71
N TYR A 108 3.61 8.67 3.64
CA TYR A 108 5.04 8.53 3.37
C TYR A 108 5.52 7.10 3.58
#